data_e397736a9dbacec7e69303b9f3f610ea
#
_entry.id   e397736a9dbacec7e69303b9f3f610ea
#
_cell.length_a   1.000
_cell.length_b   1.000
_cell.length_c   1.000
_cell.angle_alpha   90.00
_cell.angle_beta   90.00
_cell.angle_gamma   90.00
#
_symmetry.space_group_name_H-M   'P 1'
#
loop_
_entity.id
_entity.type
_entity.pdbx_description
1 polymer ?
#
loop_
_entity_poly.entity_id
_entity_poly.type
_entity_poly.pdbx_seq_one_letter_code
_entity_poly.pdbx_strand_id
1 'polypeptide(L)'
;MAKKVKIKSKKPQGIGSKIFDVVNYLLLAILGFIMFYPMFYVFIVSISSSQYINQGLVTLFPRGINFDAYKAVFENQRIWSGYKNTFLYTGLGTLICLVLTALCAYPLSRKDFYGRKAFTVLIMITMFVNGGMIPTYLVINKLHMINTMWAIVLPPAISTYNMIVMRTSFQAIPDSLVESAYLDGANDITIFSKIVLPLSKPIIATMTLYYAVYHWNSYFPSMLYLNDQKKYPVQVVMRDIVIQGDTSEITGSVNIIATNYKYAVIIISIVPILLVYPLLQKYFTKGVMVLSLIHI
;
A
#
# COMPACT_ATOMS: atom_id res chain seq x y z
N MET A 1 38.94 10.36 13.23
CA MET A 1 39.61 9.83 12.03
C MET A 1 38.78 8.72 11.42
N ALA A 2 38.05 8.97 10.34
CA ALA A 2 37.21 7.98 9.67
C ALA A 2 38.07 7.10 8.76
N LYS A 3 38.14 5.80 9.06
CA LYS A 3 38.83 4.79 8.26
C LYS A 3 38.08 4.65 6.91
N LYS A 4 38.67 5.16 5.80
CA LYS A 4 38.21 4.89 4.45
C LYS A 4 38.23 3.38 4.20
N VAL A 5 37.04 2.79 4.08
CA VAL A 5 36.87 1.41 3.60
C VAL A 5 37.37 1.36 2.16
N LYS A 6 38.50 0.72 1.93
CA LYS A 6 39.01 0.42 0.58
C LYS A 6 38.02 -0.54 -0.09
N ILE A 7 37.30 -0.05 -1.08
CA ILE A 7 36.52 -0.86 -2.01
C ILE A 7 37.49 -1.84 -2.67
N LYS A 8 37.34 -3.13 -2.38
CA LYS A 8 38.14 -4.19 -3.03
C LYS A 8 37.97 -4.06 -4.54
N SER A 9 39.10 -3.92 -5.25
CA SER A 9 39.15 -3.93 -6.71
C SER A 9 38.39 -5.15 -7.24
N LYS A 10 37.43 -4.93 -8.15
CA LYS A 10 36.75 -6.01 -8.87
C LYS A 10 37.81 -6.90 -9.51
N LYS A 11 37.87 -8.18 -9.15
CA LYS A 11 38.66 -9.18 -9.87
C LYS A 11 38.31 -9.10 -11.39
N PRO A 12 39.24 -9.26 -12.32
CA PRO A 12 38.91 -9.29 -13.72
C PRO A 12 37.90 -10.39 -13.99
N GLN A 13 36.72 -10.00 -14.45
CA GLN A 13 35.63 -10.95 -14.75
C GLN A 13 36.06 -11.75 -15.99
N GLY A 14 36.03 -13.07 -15.88
CA GLY A 14 36.24 -13.98 -17.03
C GLY A 14 35.17 -13.76 -18.10
N ILE A 15 35.46 -14.17 -19.35
CA ILE A 15 34.53 -14.02 -20.49
C ILE A 15 33.15 -14.61 -20.17
N GLY A 16 33.08 -15.77 -19.50
CA GLY A 16 31.82 -16.40 -19.09
C GLY A 16 30.97 -15.52 -18.14
N SER A 17 31.62 -14.80 -17.21
CA SER A 17 30.91 -13.89 -16.31
C SER A 17 30.32 -12.70 -17.07
N LYS A 18 31.02 -12.17 -18.05
CA LYS A 18 30.54 -11.06 -18.89
C LYS A 18 29.34 -11.48 -19.77
N ILE A 19 29.39 -12.69 -20.34
CA ILE A 19 28.27 -13.25 -21.11
C ILE A 19 27.05 -13.44 -20.20
N PHE A 20 27.24 -14.00 -19.01
CA PHE A 20 26.16 -14.17 -18.04
C PHE A 20 25.53 -12.82 -17.66
N ASP A 21 26.35 -11.79 -17.38
CA ASP A 21 25.85 -10.46 -17.03
C ASP A 21 25.04 -9.85 -18.18
N VAL A 22 25.52 -9.95 -19.44
CA VAL A 22 24.80 -9.44 -20.63
C VAL A 22 23.46 -10.17 -20.80
N VAL A 23 23.45 -11.50 -20.74
CA VAL A 23 22.21 -12.29 -20.85
C VAL A 23 21.23 -11.93 -19.74
N ASN A 24 21.71 -11.79 -18.50
CA ASN A 24 20.89 -11.43 -17.34
C ASN A 24 20.28 -10.02 -17.51
N TYR A 25 21.08 -9.02 -17.91
CA TYR A 25 20.58 -7.67 -18.17
C TYR A 25 19.55 -7.65 -19.30
N LEU A 26 19.78 -8.40 -20.38
CA LEU A 26 18.86 -8.47 -21.49
C LEU A 26 17.54 -9.12 -21.08
N LEU A 27 17.60 -10.21 -20.32
CA LEU A 27 16.41 -10.87 -19.78
C LEU A 27 15.63 -9.95 -18.85
N LEU A 28 16.32 -9.25 -17.92
CA LEU A 28 15.67 -8.30 -17.02
C LEU A 28 15.08 -7.10 -17.78
N ALA A 29 15.75 -6.62 -18.84
CA ALA A 29 15.23 -5.55 -19.69
C ALA A 29 13.95 -5.97 -20.43
N ILE A 30 13.92 -7.20 -20.99
CA ILE A 30 12.74 -7.75 -21.66
C ILE A 30 11.59 -7.90 -20.65
N LEU A 31 11.84 -8.48 -19.49
CA LEU A 31 10.83 -8.60 -18.44
C LEU A 31 10.31 -7.22 -17.98
N GLY A 32 11.20 -6.26 -17.81
CA GLY A 32 10.83 -4.89 -17.46
C GLY A 32 9.95 -4.25 -18.53
N PHE A 33 10.27 -4.44 -19.81
CA PHE A 33 9.46 -3.94 -20.92
C PHE A 33 8.09 -4.59 -20.98
N ILE A 34 8.00 -5.91 -20.83
CA ILE A 34 6.72 -6.64 -20.80
C ILE A 34 5.83 -6.16 -19.65
N MET A 35 6.41 -5.92 -18.47
CA MET A 35 5.66 -5.42 -17.29
C MET A 35 5.24 -3.96 -17.45
N PHE A 36 6.06 -3.14 -18.10
CA PHE A 36 5.78 -1.71 -18.30
C PHE A 36 4.75 -1.47 -19.42
N TYR A 37 4.75 -2.32 -20.47
CA TYR A 37 3.92 -2.13 -21.65
C TYR A 37 2.41 -1.96 -21.37
N PRO A 38 1.74 -2.77 -20.50
CA PRO A 38 0.32 -2.58 -20.21
C PRO A 38 0.01 -1.20 -19.64
N MET A 39 0.84 -0.69 -18.73
CA MET A 39 0.67 0.64 -18.14
C MET A 39 0.88 1.74 -19.18
N PHE A 40 1.91 1.59 -20.00
CA PHE A 40 2.20 2.49 -21.10
C PHE A 40 1.06 2.50 -22.14
N TYR A 41 0.51 1.35 -22.47
CA TYR A 41 -0.63 1.23 -23.36
C TYR A 41 -1.86 1.96 -22.82
N VAL A 42 -2.21 1.77 -21.53
CA VAL A 42 -3.30 2.48 -20.86
C VAL A 42 -3.10 4.00 -20.98
N PHE A 43 -1.88 4.48 -20.75
CA PHE A 43 -1.55 5.90 -20.89
C PHE A 43 -1.74 6.40 -22.34
N ILE A 44 -1.21 5.69 -23.34
CA ILE A 44 -1.36 6.06 -24.77
C ILE A 44 -2.84 6.11 -25.17
N VAL A 45 -3.62 5.11 -24.76
CA VAL A 45 -5.05 5.03 -25.10
C VAL A 45 -5.80 6.19 -24.40
N SER A 46 -5.44 6.56 -23.18
CA SER A 46 -6.12 7.63 -22.44
C SER A 46 -6.04 9.01 -23.10
N ILE A 47 -4.99 9.25 -23.91
CA ILE A 47 -4.77 10.51 -24.65
C ILE A 47 -5.10 10.40 -26.13
N SER A 48 -5.58 9.24 -26.61
CA SER A 48 -5.91 9.00 -28.01
C SER A 48 -7.40 9.26 -28.29
N SER A 49 -7.73 9.65 -29.51
CA SER A 49 -9.13 9.83 -29.93
C SER A 49 -9.87 8.49 -29.96
N SER A 50 -11.10 8.48 -29.47
CA SER A 50 -11.98 7.29 -29.43
C SER A 50 -12.17 6.63 -30.80
N GLN A 51 -12.13 7.41 -31.89
CA GLN A 51 -12.26 6.90 -33.25
C GLN A 51 -11.12 5.90 -33.57
N TYR A 52 -9.87 6.28 -33.31
CA TYR A 52 -8.71 5.41 -33.59
C TYR A 52 -8.61 4.23 -32.60
N ILE A 53 -9.09 4.41 -31.36
CA ILE A 53 -9.15 3.32 -30.37
C ILE A 53 -10.14 2.23 -30.85
N ASN A 54 -11.34 2.64 -31.27
CA ASN A 54 -12.37 1.72 -31.72
C ASN A 54 -11.97 0.99 -33.02
N GLN A 55 -11.10 1.59 -33.82
CA GLN A 55 -10.53 0.94 -35.05
C GLN A 55 -9.32 0.04 -34.72
N GLY A 56 -8.87 -0.05 -33.46
CA GLY A 56 -7.71 -0.85 -33.07
C GLY A 56 -6.37 -0.31 -33.60
N LEU A 57 -6.32 0.96 -34.02
CA LEU A 57 -5.13 1.57 -34.62
C LEU A 57 -4.14 2.15 -33.60
N VAL A 58 -4.50 2.17 -32.31
CA VAL A 58 -3.64 2.64 -31.21
C VAL A 58 -2.88 1.44 -30.63
N THR A 59 -1.57 1.44 -30.78
CA THR A 59 -0.68 0.37 -30.30
C THR A 59 0.46 0.90 -29.44
N LEU A 60 1.53 1.41 -30.04
CA LEU A 60 2.71 1.95 -29.36
C LEU A 60 2.71 3.48 -29.31
N PHE A 61 1.96 4.15 -30.15
CA PHE A 61 1.92 5.61 -30.23
C PHE A 61 0.48 6.12 -30.18
N PRO A 62 0.21 7.28 -29.55
CA PRO A 62 -1.11 7.88 -29.55
C PRO A 62 -1.50 8.34 -30.93
N ARG A 63 -2.79 8.23 -31.25
CA ARG A 63 -3.37 8.72 -32.52
C ARG A 63 -4.53 9.66 -32.26
N GLY A 64 -4.50 10.84 -32.88
CA GLY A 64 -5.52 11.85 -32.68
C GLY A 64 -5.55 12.32 -31.22
N ILE A 65 -4.45 12.93 -30.75
CA ILE A 65 -4.30 13.36 -29.35
C ILE A 65 -5.50 14.20 -28.94
N ASN A 66 -6.18 13.78 -27.86
CA ASN A 66 -7.37 14.41 -27.32
C ASN A 66 -7.37 14.31 -25.79
N PHE A 67 -7.68 15.42 -25.11
CA PHE A 67 -7.74 15.53 -23.65
C PHE A 67 -9.17 15.67 -23.10
N ASP A 68 -10.21 15.54 -23.96
CA ASP A 68 -11.60 15.69 -23.52
C ASP A 68 -11.98 14.67 -22.44
N ALA A 69 -11.42 13.46 -22.51
CA ALA A 69 -11.61 12.43 -21.50
C ALA A 69 -11.10 12.92 -20.12
N TYR A 70 -9.95 13.54 -20.07
CA TYR A 70 -9.39 14.09 -18.81
C TYR A 70 -10.24 15.24 -18.28
N LYS A 71 -10.73 16.14 -19.17
CA LYS A 71 -11.63 17.21 -18.78
C LYS A 71 -12.91 16.65 -18.16
N ALA A 72 -13.53 15.66 -18.80
CA ALA A 72 -14.72 14.98 -18.28
C ALA A 72 -14.45 14.27 -16.92
N VAL A 73 -13.25 13.68 -16.72
CA VAL A 73 -12.87 13.11 -15.42
C VAL A 73 -12.76 14.18 -14.34
N PHE A 74 -12.18 15.33 -14.64
CA PHE A 74 -12.06 16.41 -13.67
C PHE A 74 -13.39 17.09 -13.34
N GLU A 75 -14.36 17.06 -14.23
CA GLU A 75 -15.73 17.57 -14.01
C GLU A 75 -16.60 16.59 -13.22
N ASN A 76 -16.20 15.30 -13.14
CA ASN A 76 -16.99 14.28 -12.46
C ASN A 76 -16.86 14.37 -10.92
N GLN A 77 -17.92 14.78 -10.25
CA GLN A 77 -17.97 14.94 -8.79
C GLN A 77 -17.81 13.63 -8.03
N ARG A 78 -18.22 12.47 -8.59
CA ARG A 78 -18.06 11.16 -7.94
C ARG A 78 -16.57 10.82 -7.76
N ILE A 79 -15.71 11.19 -8.70
CA ILE A 79 -14.27 10.93 -8.62
C ILE A 79 -13.65 11.75 -7.49
N TRP A 80 -13.99 13.03 -7.36
CA TRP A 80 -13.49 13.89 -6.28
C TRP A 80 -14.00 13.46 -4.90
N SER A 81 -15.27 13.08 -4.81
CA SER A 81 -15.84 12.50 -3.59
C SER A 81 -15.11 11.19 -3.24
N GLY A 82 -14.85 10.35 -4.24
CA GLY A 82 -14.08 9.11 -4.08
C GLY A 82 -12.66 9.35 -3.56
N TYR A 83 -11.96 10.36 -4.07
CA TYR A 83 -10.65 10.75 -3.55
C TYR A 83 -10.71 11.22 -2.10
N LYS A 84 -11.65 12.10 -1.78
CA LYS A 84 -11.84 12.56 -0.40
C LYS A 84 -12.01 11.38 0.56
N ASN A 85 -12.86 10.43 0.20
CA ASN A 85 -13.09 9.22 1.00
C ASN A 85 -11.84 8.34 1.07
N THR A 86 -11.13 8.16 -0.04
CA THR A 86 -9.90 7.37 -0.08
C THR A 86 -8.82 7.96 0.84
N PHE A 87 -8.59 9.27 0.77
CA PHE A 87 -7.64 9.93 1.67
C PHE A 87 -8.05 9.80 3.14
N LEU A 88 -9.34 9.96 3.43
CA LEU A 88 -9.87 9.82 4.78
C LEU A 88 -9.68 8.39 5.31
N TYR A 89 -10.10 7.38 4.53
CA TYR A 89 -10.00 5.97 4.94
C TYR A 89 -8.56 5.50 5.02
N THR A 90 -7.71 5.93 4.09
CA THR A 90 -6.28 5.63 4.10
C THR A 90 -5.59 6.29 5.29
N GLY A 91 -5.82 7.57 5.54
CA GLY A 91 -5.19 8.30 6.63
C GLY A 91 -5.60 7.77 8.00
N LEU A 92 -6.90 7.70 8.28
CA LEU A 92 -7.42 7.18 9.55
C LEU A 92 -7.11 5.70 9.72
N GLY A 93 -7.30 4.89 8.68
CA GLY A 93 -7.03 3.45 8.73
C GLY A 93 -5.57 3.17 9.02
N THR A 94 -4.66 3.84 8.31
CA THR A 94 -3.21 3.69 8.55
C THR A 94 -2.82 4.10 9.97
N LEU A 95 -3.35 5.21 10.46
CA LEU A 95 -3.07 5.68 11.82
C LEU A 95 -3.54 4.67 12.87
N ILE A 96 -4.79 4.22 12.77
CA ILE A 96 -5.37 3.25 13.72
C ILE A 96 -4.60 1.93 13.66
N CYS A 97 -4.36 1.39 12.46
CA CYS A 97 -3.60 0.15 12.30
C CYS A 97 -2.20 0.26 12.88
N LEU A 98 -1.51 1.38 12.64
CA LEU A 98 -0.15 1.59 13.13
C LEU A 98 -0.09 1.67 14.67
N VAL A 99 -1.00 2.45 15.26
CA VAL A 99 -1.08 2.61 16.72
C VAL A 99 -1.40 1.28 17.38
N LEU A 100 -2.44 0.58 16.94
CA LEU A 100 -2.84 -0.70 17.54
C LEU A 100 -1.79 -1.79 17.33
N THR A 101 -1.16 -1.84 16.16
CA THR A 101 -0.06 -2.77 15.89
C THR A 101 1.13 -2.50 16.80
N ALA A 102 1.52 -1.23 17.01
CA ALA A 102 2.64 -0.86 17.88
C ALA A 102 2.34 -1.18 19.35
N LEU A 103 1.13 -0.87 19.81
CA LEU A 103 0.67 -1.17 21.18
C LEU A 103 0.59 -2.69 21.44
N CYS A 104 0.22 -3.48 20.43
CA CYS A 104 0.21 -4.93 20.54
C CYS A 104 1.63 -5.53 20.46
N ALA A 105 2.49 -5.01 19.57
CA ALA A 105 3.84 -5.51 19.35
C ALA A 105 4.79 -5.23 20.53
N TYR A 106 4.63 -4.10 21.23
CA TYR A 106 5.54 -3.68 22.28
C TYR A 106 5.57 -4.66 23.47
N PRO A 107 4.45 -4.96 24.18
CA PRO A 107 4.48 -5.92 25.29
C PRO A 107 4.93 -7.31 24.82
N LEU A 108 4.54 -7.75 23.63
CA LEU A 108 4.97 -9.02 23.08
C LEU A 108 6.47 -9.07 22.70
N SER A 109 7.12 -7.92 22.61
CA SER A 109 8.57 -7.83 22.38
C SER A 109 9.38 -8.02 23.69
N ARG A 110 8.78 -7.71 24.85
CA ARG A 110 9.46 -7.78 26.14
C ARG A 110 9.59 -9.22 26.64
N LYS A 111 10.72 -9.54 27.27
CA LYS A 111 11.00 -10.90 27.80
C LYS A 111 10.24 -11.19 29.10
N ASP A 112 10.02 -10.17 29.88
CA ASP A 112 9.36 -10.15 31.19
C ASP A 112 7.82 -10.16 31.13
N PHE A 113 7.24 -9.95 29.93
CA PHE A 113 5.79 -9.94 29.76
C PHE A 113 5.19 -11.31 30.05
N TYR A 114 4.39 -11.41 31.11
CA TYR A 114 3.69 -12.63 31.52
C TYR A 114 2.73 -13.13 30.44
N GLY A 115 2.80 -14.42 30.11
CA GLY A 115 1.93 -15.01 29.06
C GLY A 115 2.37 -14.71 27.61
N ARG A 116 3.50 -14.05 27.38
CA ARG A 116 4.02 -13.68 26.03
C ARG A 116 3.94 -14.81 25.01
N LYS A 117 4.35 -16.05 25.40
CA LYS A 117 4.31 -17.21 24.50
C LYS A 117 2.87 -17.56 24.10
N ALA A 118 1.96 -17.63 25.07
CA ALA A 118 0.57 -17.95 24.83
C ALA A 118 -0.11 -16.93 23.91
N PHE A 119 0.01 -15.64 24.22
CA PHE A 119 -0.55 -14.58 23.37
C PHE A 119 0.06 -14.59 21.97
N THR A 120 1.37 -14.80 21.83
CA THR A 120 2.02 -14.90 20.52
C THR A 120 1.44 -16.06 19.69
N VAL A 121 1.25 -17.24 20.31
CA VAL A 121 0.68 -18.40 19.63
C VAL A 121 -0.78 -18.14 19.24
N LEU A 122 -1.59 -17.59 20.13
CA LEU A 122 -2.99 -17.23 19.83
C LEU A 122 -3.09 -16.28 18.64
N ILE A 123 -2.24 -15.23 18.60
CA ILE A 123 -2.23 -14.27 17.50
C ILE A 123 -1.73 -14.95 16.22
N MET A 124 -0.70 -15.81 16.28
CA MET A 124 -0.22 -16.53 15.11
C MET A 124 -1.28 -17.49 14.53
N ILE A 125 -2.10 -18.12 15.36
CA ILE A 125 -3.21 -18.96 14.88
C ILE A 125 -4.17 -18.15 14.01
N THR A 126 -4.43 -16.88 14.33
CA THR A 126 -5.32 -16.02 13.50
C THR A 126 -4.76 -15.73 12.10
N MET A 127 -3.49 -15.99 11.86
CA MET A 127 -2.90 -15.85 10.52
C MET A 127 -3.33 -17.01 9.60
N PHE A 128 -3.56 -18.19 10.17
CA PHE A 128 -3.90 -19.41 9.42
C PHE A 128 -5.39 -19.73 9.48
N VAL A 129 -6.08 -19.31 10.55
CA VAL A 129 -7.51 -19.56 10.75
C VAL A 129 -8.27 -18.27 10.51
N ASN A 130 -9.02 -18.25 9.41
CA ASN A 130 -9.88 -17.12 9.05
C ASN A 130 -11.34 -17.58 9.05
N GLY A 131 -12.22 -16.83 9.72
CA GLY A 131 -13.64 -17.11 9.76
C GLY A 131 -14.36 -16.99 8.41
N GLY A 132 -13.72 -16.35 7.44
CA GLY A 132 -14.28 -16.12 6.09
C GLY A 132 -15.15 -14.86 6.01
N MET A 133 -15.61 -14.59 4.79
CA MET A 133 -16.34 -13.38 4.44
C MET A 133 -17.70 -13.28 5.14
N ILE A 134 -18.48 -14.37 5.14
CA ILE A 134 -19.85 -14.38 5.68
C ILE A 134 -19.88 -14.12 7.19
N PRO A 135 -19.12 -14.84 8.03
CA PRO A 135 -19.04 -14.54 9.46
C PRO A 135 -18.57 -13.11 9.75
N THR A 136 -17.58 -12.62 9.01
CA THR A 136 -17.08 -11.23 9.16
C THR A 136 -18.19 -10.22 8.84
N TYR A 137 -18.95 -10.42 7.75
CA TYR A 137 -20.08 -9.57 7.41
C TYR A 137 -21.14 -9.56 8.50
N LEU A 138 -21.50 -10.73 9.05
CA LEU A 138 -22.48 -10.82 10.13
C LEU A 138 -22.04 -10.08 11.40
N VAL A 139 -20.76 -10.14 11.75
CA VAL A 139 -20.21 -9.40 12.89
C VAL A 139 -20.30 -7.90 12.65
N ILE A 140 -19.87 -7.42 11.48
CA ILE A 140 -19.92 -6.00 11.10
C ILE A 140 -21.38 -5.50 11.10
N ASN A 141 -22.31 -6.31 10.61
CA ASN A 141 -23.73 -5.98 10.62
C ASN A 141 -24.31 -5.91 12.04
N LYS A 142 -24.00 -6.88 12.91
CA LYS A 142 -24.42 -6.87 14.32
C LYS A 142 -23.87 -5.68 15.10
N LEU A 143 -22.68 -5.20 14.74
CA LEU A 143 -22.06 -4.01 15.32
C LEU A 143 -22.61 -2.70 14.73
N HIS A 144 -23.61 -2.75 13.85
CA HIS A 144 -24.20 -1.60 13.16
C HIS A 144 -23.18 -0.73 12.41
N MET A 145 -22.12 -1.37 11.89
CA MET A 145 -21.05 -0.68 11.17
C MET A 145 -21.30 -0.60 9.64
N ILE A 146 -22.29 -1.34 9.11
CA ILE A 146 -22.64 -1.30 7.68
C ILE A 146 -22.94 0.14 7.27
N ASN A 147 -22.49 0.49 6.06
CA ASN A 147 -22.57 1.83 5.46
C ASN A 147 -21.85 2.93 6.28
N THR A 148 -20.81 2.55 7.03
CA THR A 148 -19.94 3.49 7.74
C THR A 148 -18.48 3.23 7.39
N MET A 149 -17.59 4.24 7.57
CA MET A 149 -16.14 4.08 7.38
C MET A 149 -15.54 3.04 8.33
N TRP A 150 -16.16 2.81 9.49
CA TRP A 150 -15.66 1.87 10.50
C TRP A 150 -15.67 0.43 10.02
N ALA A 151 -16.60 0.07 9.12
CA ALA A 151 -16.65 -1.24 8.49
C ALA A 151 -15.42 -1.52 7.60
N ILE A 152 -14.73 -0.48 7.14
CA ILE A 152 -13.56 -0.59 6.28
C ILE A 152 -12.27 -0.51 7.11
N VAL A 153 -12.26 0.36 8.12
CA VAL A 153 -11.05 0.70 8.87
C VAL A 153 -10.76 -0.27 10.02
N LEU A 154 -11.79 -0.70 10.77
CA LEU A 154 -11.59 -1.52 11.98
C LEU A 154 -11.30 -3.00 11.73
N PRO A 155 -11.92 -3.69 10.77
CA PRO A 155 -11.63 -5.12 10.55
C PRO A 155 -10.14 -5.42 10.28
N PRO A 156 -9.40 -4.63 9.48
CA PRO A 156 -7.97 -4.84 9.25
C PRO A 156 -7.07 -4.13 10.27
N ALA A 157 -7.59 -3.66 11.41
CA ALA A 157 -6.87 -2.78 12.34
C ALA A 157 -5.54 -3.37 12.86
N ILE A 158 -5.44 -4.69 12.98
CA ILE A 158 -4.18 -5.39 13.31
C ILE A 158 -3.94 -6.48 12.28
N SER A 159 -2.89 -6.32 11.48
CA SER A 159 -2.34 -7.39 10.65
C SER A 159 -1.36 -8.21 11.48
N THR A 160 -1.62 -9.51 11.64
CA THR A 160 -0.73 -10.41 12.38
C THR A 160 0.68 -10.40 11.83
N TYR A 161 0.83 -10.41 10.49
CA TYR A 161 2.14 -10.32 9.84
C TYR A 161 2.88 -9.03 10.22
N ASN A 162 2.24 -7.87 10.06
CA ASN A 162 2.85 -6.57 10.37
C ASN A 162 3.21 -6.47 11.87
N MET A 163 2.37 -7.02 12.75
CA MET A 163 2.60 -7.06 14.19
C MET A 163 3.84 -7.90 14.53
N ILE A 164 3.99 -9.09 13.93
CA ILE A 164 5.17 -9.94 14.15
C ILE A 164 6.45 -9.25 13.68
N VAL A 165 6.42 -8.63 12.50
CA VAL A 165 7.58 -7.89 11.98
C VAL A 165 7.93 -6.71 12.87
N MET A 166 6.95 -5.92 13.32
CA MET A 166 7.19 -4.80 14.23
C MET A 166 7.71 -5.27 15.60
N ARG A 167 7.14 -6.34 16.15
CA ARG A 167 7.62 -7.00 17.37
C ARG A 167 9.09 -7.42 17.26
N THR A 168 9.46 -8.06 16.16
CA THR A 168 10.85 -8.50 15.94
C THR A 168 11.81 -7.31 15.90
N SER A 169 11.41 -6.21 15.29
CA SER A 169 12.18 -4.96 15.29
C SER A 169 12.32 -4.36 16.69
N PHE A 170 11.28 -4.39 17.51
CA PHE A 170 11.35 -3.91 18.90
C PHE A 170 12.25 -4.82 19.77
N GLN A 171 12.29 -6.11 19.49
CA GLN A 171 13.20 -7.06 20.17
C GLN A 171 14.67 -6.83 19.83
N ALA A 172 14.99 -6.21 18.72
CA ALA A 172 16.36 -5.90 18.32
C ALA A 172 16.96 -4.69 19.09
N ILE A 173 16.14 -3.97 19.86
CA ILE A 173 16.61 -2.86 20.72
C ILE A 173 17.34 -3.48 21.90
N PRO A 174 18.59 -3.03 22.22
CA PRO A 174 19.36 -3.54 23.35
C PRO A 174 18.63 -3.41 24.68
N ASP A 175 18.55 -4.49 25.45
CA ASP A 175 17.89 -4.52 26.76
C ASP A 175 18.51 -3.50 27.73
N SER A 176 19.83 -3.22 27.62
CA SER A 176 20.53 -2.24 28.44
C SER A 176 19.96 -0.83 28.39
N LEU A 177 19.42 -0.41 27.23
CA LEU A 177 18.77 0.90 27.08
C LEU A 177 17.47 1.00 27.90
N VAL A 178 16.76 -0.11 27.96
CA VAL A 178 15.50 -0.21 28.68
C VAL A 178 15.74 -0.33 30.18
N GLU A 179 16.73 -1.13 30.59
CA GLU A 179 17.15 -1.29 31.98
C GLU A 179 17.65 0.04 32.57
N SER A 180 18.50 0.77 31.83
CA SER A 180 18.93 2.12 32.25
C SER A 180 17.75 3.06 32.47
N ALA A 181 16.76 3.05 31.56
CA ALA A 181 15.59 3.90 31.70
C ALA A 181 14.72 3.53 32.92
N TYR A 182 14.62 2.24 33.25
CA TYR A 182 13.94 1.82 34.48
C TYR A 182 14.69 2.30 35.73
N LEU A 183 16.05 2.24 35.74
CA LEU A 183 16.86 2.79 36.86
C LEU A 183 16.67 4.30 37.01
N ASP A 184 16.42 5.02 35.92
CA ASP A 184 16.09 6.44 35.90
C ASP A 184 14.61 6.73 36.29
N GLY A 185 13.84 5.70 36.68
CA GLY A 185 12.45 5.83 37.13
C GLY A 185 11.42 5.96 35.99
N ALA A 186 11.80 5.64 34.73
CA ALA A 186 10.85 5.68 33.62
C ALA A 186 9.88 4.50 33.70
N ASN A 187 8.58 4.76 33.43
CA ASN A 187 7.56 3.73 33.29
C ASN A 187 7.50 3.20 31.84
N ASP A 188 6.79 2.08 31.62
CA ASP A 188 6.64 1.43 30.32
C ASP A 188 6.16 2.37 29.21
N ILE A 189 5.22 3.27 29.50
CA ILE A 189 4.67 4.23 28.53
C ILE A 189 5.76 5.21 28.10
N THR A 190 6.58 5.67 29.04
CA THR A 190 7.69 6.58 28.78
C THR A 190 8.77 5.88 27.95
N ILE A 191 9.12 4.64 28.30
CA ILE A 191 10.10 3.83 27.55
C ILE A 191 9.58 3.58 26.12
N PHE A 192 8.33 3.18 25.99
CA PHE A 192 7.70 2.97 24.68
C PHE A 192 7.75 4.24 23.82
N SER A 193 7.27 5.37 24.36
CA SER A 193 7.10 6.59 23.58
C SER A 193 8.41 7.33 23.31
N LYS A 194 9.34 7.37 24.28
CA LYS A 194 10.57 8.16 24.19
C LYS A 194 11.81 7.37 23.75
N ILE A 195 11.80 6.06 23.87
CA ILE A 195 12.94 5.21 23.49
C ILE A 195 12.60 4.30 22.34
N VAL A 196 11.59 3.42 22.50
CA VAL A 196 11.29 2.37 21.52
C VAL A 196 10.77 2.96 20.20
N LEU A 197 9.77 3.82 20.23
CA LEU A 197 9.22 4.43 19.01
C LEU A 197 10.25 5.25 18.22
N PRO A 198 11.06 6.14 18.85
CA PRO A 198 12.08 6.89 18.12
C PRO A 198 13.18 6.04 17.51
N LEU A 199 13.62 4.98 18.19
CA LEU A 199 14.62 4.05 17.67
C LEU A 199 14.07 3.15 16.56
N SER A 200 12.75 2.95 16.55
CA SER A 200 12.04 2.11 15.58
C SER A 200 11.48 2.86 14.38
N LYS A 201 11.87 4.12 14.14
CA LYS A 201 11.39 4.93 12.99
C LYS A 201 11.44 4.21 11.64
N PRO A 202 12.51 3.43 11.30
CA PRO A 202 12.54 2.74 10.01
C PRO A 202 11.41 1.71 9.84
N ILE A 203 11.14 0.90 10.86
CA ILE A 203 10.07 -0.10 10.78
C ILE A 203 8.68 0.56 10.82
N ILE A 204 8.50 1.62 11.60
CA ILE A 204 7.27 2.40 11.65
C ILE A 204 6.95 2.95 10.25
N ALA A 205 7.94 3.54 9.57
CA ALA A 205 7.77 4.03 8.20
C ALA A 205 7.41 2.90 7.21
N THR A 206 8.02 1.72 7.36
CA THR A 206 7.68 0.55 6.53
C THR A 206 6.25 0.06 6.77
N MET A 207 5.82 -0.03 8.03
CA MET A 207 4.44 -0.42 8.38
C MET A 207 3.43 0.63 7.94
N THR A 208 3.78 1.93 8.05
CA THR A 208 2.95 3.02 7.52
C THR A 208 2.69 2.82 6.02
N LEU A 209 3.73 2.50 5.25
CA LEU A 209 3.58 2.21 3.82
C LEU A 209 2.66 1.00 3.57
N TYR A 210 2.87 -0.12 4.29
CA TYR A 210 2.06 -1.32 4.09
C TYR A 210 0.57 -1.06 4.37
N TYR A 211 0.25 -0.39 5.47
CA TYR A 211 -1.13 -0.05 5.81
C TYR A 211 -1.72 1.00 4.86
N ALA A 212 -0.94 2.02 4.47
CA ALA A 212 -1.40 3.03 3.53
C ALA A 212 -1.73 2.42 2.15
N VAL A 213 -0.86 1.56 1.63
CA VAL A 213 -1.10 0.86 0.35
C VAL A 213 -2.30 -0.09 0.45
N TYR A 214 -2.45 -0.79 1.58
CA TYR A 214 -3.60 -1.67 1.82
C TYR A 214 -4.91 -0.88 1.78
N HIS A 215 -5.03 0.20 2.54
CA HIS A 215 -6.24 1.01 2.59
C HIS A 215 -6.50 1.75 1.27
N TRP A 216 -5.45 2.25 0.60
CA TRP A 216 -5.59 2.89 -0.71
C TRP A 216 -6.21 1.96 -1.75
N ASN A 217 -5.81 0.70 -1.76
CA ASN A 217 -6.29 -0.30 -2.72
C ASN A 217 -7.56 -1.05 -2.26
N SER A 218 -8.15 -0.67 -1.13
CA SER A 218 -9.29 -1.36 -0.54
C SER A 218 -10.57 -1.05 -1.30
N TYR A 219 -10.87 -1.85 -2.36
CA TYR A 219 -12.13 -1.74 -3.08
C TYR A 219 -13.19 -2.77 -2.63
N PHE A 220 -12.78 -4.04 -2.42
CA PHE A 220 -13.71 -5.13 -2.12
C PHE A 220 -14.47 -4.95 -0.80
N PRO A 221 -13.83 -4.65 0.34
CA PRO A 221 -14.54 -4.32 1.57
C PRO A 221 -15.47 -3.11 1.41
N SER A 222 -15.03 -2.10 0.67
CA SER A 222 -15.84 -0.91 0.43
C SER A 222 -17.07 -1.21 -0.40
N MET A 223 -16.97 -2.06 -1.42
CA MET A 223 -18.11 -2.51 -2.22
C MET A 223 -19.08 -3.39 -1.39
N LEU A 224 -18.53 -4.19 -0.46
CA LEU A 224 -19.33 -5.13 0.34
C LEU A 224 -20.11 -4.42 1.47
N TYR A 225 -19.49 -3.42 2.11
CA TYR A 225 -20.04 -2.82 3.34
C TYR A 225 -20.65 -1.43 3.15
N LEU A 226 -20.37 -0.73 2.05
CA LEU A 226 -20.97 0.57 1.77
C LEU A 226 -22.12 0.44 0.77
N ASN A 227 -23.25 1.10 1.09
CA ASN A 227 -24.42 1.15 0.23
C ASN A 227 -24.62 2.53 -0.39
N ASP A 228 -24.04 3.57 0.22
CA ASP A 228 -24.15 4.96 -0.24
C ASP A 228 -22.97 5.30 -1.18
N GLN A 229 -23.27 5.60 -2.44
CA GLN A 229 -22.26 5.96 -3.44
C GLN A 229 -21.41 7.17 -3.03
N LYS A 230 -21.95 8.09 -2.21
CA LYS A 230 -21.20 9.25 -1.70
C LYS A 230 -20.06 8.87 -0.77
N LYS A 231 -20.08 7.65 -0.22
CA LYS A 231 -19.05 7.10 0.68
C LYS A 231 -18.04 6.21 -0.04
N TYR A 232 -18.24 5.96 -1.33
CA TYR A 232 -17.32 5.10 -2.09
C TYR A 232 -15.93 5.71 -2.19
N PRO A 233 -14.86 4.93 -1.97
CA PRO A 233 -13.50 5.35 -2.30
C PRO A 233 -13.28 5.32 -3.82
N VAL A 234 -12.26 6.01 -4.29
CA VAL A 234 -11.95 6.14 -5.73
C VAL A 234 -11.79 4.79 -6.43
N GLN A 235 -11.32 3.76 -5.74
CA GLN A 235 -11.14 2.42 -6.30
C GLN A 235 -12.48 1.76 -6.67
N VAL A 236 -13.53 1.98 -5.89
CA VAL A 236 -14.89 1.50 -6.20
C VAL A 236 -15.45 2.31 -7.36
N VAL A 237 -15.33 3.64 -7.32
CA VAL A 237 -15.79 4.54 -8.40
C VAL A 237 -15.10 4.18 -9.72
N MET A 238 -13.78 3.96 -9.71
CA MET A 238 -13.02 3.53 -10.88
C MET A 238 -13.53 2.19 -11.43
N ARG A 239 -13.75 1.22 -10.54
CA ARG A 239 -14.29 -0.10 -10.94
C ARG A 239 -15.66 0.02 -11.59
N ASP A 240 -16.56 0.82 -11.03
CA ASP A 240 -17.90 1.03 -11.58
C ASP A 240 -17.81 1.63 -12.99
N ILE A 241 -16.96 2.62 -13.20
CA ILE A 241 -16.76 3.25 -14.51
C ILE A 241 -16.13 2.25 -15.51
N VAL A 242 -15.10 1.51 -15.09
CA VAL A 242 -14.33 0.65 -16.00
C VAL A 242 -15.09 -0.63 -16.36
N ILE A 243 -15.76 -1.26 -15.39
CA ILE A 243 -16.41 -2.58 -15.56
C ILE A 243 -17.88 -2.45 -15.91
N GLN A 244 -18.61 -1.60 -15.20
CA GLN A 244 -20.06 -1.46 -15.37
C GLN A 244 -20.42 -0.43 -16.43
N GLY A 245 -19.45 0.40 -16.88
CA GLY A 245 -19.71 1.49 -17.81
C GLY A 245 -20.62 2.55 -17.19
N ASP A 246 -20.69 2.60 -15.85
CA ASP A 246 -21.56 3.56 -15.14
C ASP A 246 -21.01 4.97 -15.28
N THR A 247 -21.69 5.72 -16.11
CA THR A 247 -21.39 7.10 -16.46
C THR A 247 -22.58 8.02 -16.19
N SER A 248 -23.47 7.57 -15.32
CA SER A 248 -24.77 8.19 -15.03
C SER A 248 -24.71 9.66 -14.63
N GLU A 249 -23.55 10.18 -14.24
CA GLU A 249 -23.37 11.60 -13.88
C GLU A 249 -22.68 12.46 -14.97
N ILE A 250 -22.36 11.89 -16.13
CA ILE A 250 -21.87 12.67 -17.26
C ILE A 250 -23.07 13.28 -17.96
N THR A 251 -23.66 14.29 -17.33
CA THR A 251 -24.86 14.99 -17.80
C THR A 251 -24.49 15.97 -18.91
N GLY A 252 -25.06 15.78 -20.10
CA GLY A 252 -25.18 16.86 -21.09
C GLY A 252 -25.00 16.49 -22.53
N SER A 253 -24.53 15.33 -22.89
CA SER A 253 -24.48 14.87 -24.28
C SER A 253 -24.66 13.36 -24.32
N VAL A 254 -25.87 12.96 -24.58
CA VAL A 254 -26.16 11.62 -25.09
C VAL A 254 -25.30 11.48 -26.34
N ASN A 255 -24.24 10.72 -26.23
CA ASN A 255 -23.67 9.87 -27.26
C ASN A 255 -22.17 9.69 -27.02
N ILE A 256 -21.83 8.44 -26.81
CA ILE A 256 -20.47 7.94 -26.86
C ILE A 256 -19.61 8.49 -25.71
N ILE A 257 -19.78 7.88 -24.56
CA ILE A 257 -18.73 7.92 -23.54
C ILE A 257 -17.47 7.56 -24.26
N ALA A 258 -16.60 8.54 -24.38
CA ALA A 258 -15.38 8.36 -25.14
C ALA A 258 -14.66 7.12 -24.61
N THR A 259 -14.36 6.15 -25.49
CA THR A 259 -13.74 4.89 -25.09
C THR A 259 -12.47 5.12 -24.26
N ASN A 260 -11.79 6.27 -24.46
CA ASN A 260 -10.62 6.69 -23.69
C ASN A 260 -10.95 7.17 -22.26
N TYR A 261 -12.22 7.46 -21.92
CA TYR A 261 -12.60 7.94 -20.60
C TYR A 261 -12.22 6.96 -19.47
N LYS A 262 -12.53 5.68 -19.64
CA LYS A 262 -12.15 4.65 -18.66
C LYS A 262 -10.63 4.56 -18.45
N TYR A 263 -9.84 4.77 -19.50
CA TYR A 263 -8.38 4.78 -19.41
C TYR A 263 -7.86 6.04 -18.71
N ALA A 264 -8.48 7.19 -18.95
CA ALA A 264 -8.16 8.42 -18.25
C ALA A 264 -8.46 8.31 -16.73
N VAL A 265 -9.59 7.69 -16.37
CA VAL A 265 -9.93 7.41 -14.95
C VAL A 265 -8.89 6.51 -14.29
N ILE A 266 -8.43 5.46 -14.98
CA ILE A 266 -7.37 4.56 -14.47
C ILE A 266 -6.10 5.36 -14.21
N ILE A 267 -5.64 6.16 -15.17
CA ILE A 267 -4.40 6.97 -15.02
C ILE A 267 -4.52 7.91 -13.85
N ILE A 268 -5.61 8.69 -13.76
CA ILE A 268 -5.82 9.64 -12.65
C ILE A 268 -5.84 8.89 -11.31
N SER A 269 -6.50 7.74 -11.22
CA SER A 269 -6.59 6.96 -9.98
C SER A 269 -5.24 6.42 -9.47
N ILE A 270 -4.27 6.22 -10.37
CA ILE A 270 -2.93 5.70 -10.04
C ILE A 270 -1.95 6.83 -9.68
N VAL A 271 -2.12 8.03 -10.24
CA VAL A 271 -1.18 9.15 -10.08
C VAL A 271 -0.82 9.44 -8.61
N PRO A 272 -1.76 9.55 -7.64
CA PRO A 272 -1.39 9.88 -6.26
C PRO A 272 -0.47 8.84 -5.62
N ILE A 273 -0.68 7.54 -5.87
CA ILE A 273 0.19 6.51 -5.30
C ILE A 273 1.56 6.50 -5.97
N LEU A 274 1.63 6.77 -7.27
CA LEU A 274 2.90 6.91 -7.99
C LEU A 274 3.74 8.08 -7.48
N LEU A 275 3.11 9.18 -7.09
CA LEU A 275 3.80 10.36 -6.51
C LEU A 275 4.30 10.09 -5.09
N VAL A 276 3.56 9.32 -4.31
CA VAL A 276 3.91 9.01 -2.92
C VAL A 276 4.98 7.91 -2.85
N TYR A 277 5.01 6.97 -3.80
CA TYR A 277 5.92 5.83 -3.79
C TYR A 277 7.41 6.19 -3.68
N PRO A 278 7.99 7.13 -4.47
CA PRO A 278 9.40 7.49 -4.35
C PRO A 278 9.77 8.10 -3.00
N LEU A 279 8.82 8.80 -2.36
CA LEU A 279 9.03 9.37 -1.02
C LEU A 279 9.16 8.29 0.05
N LEU A 280 8.43 7.19 -0.13
CA LEU A 280 8.42 6.06 0.81
C LEU A 280 9.53 5.04 0.52
N GLN A 281 9.96 4.89 -0.74
CA GLN A 281 10.98 3.93 -1.16
C GLN A 281 12.31 4.09 -0.40
N LYS A 282 12.73 5.32 -0.10
CA LYS A 282 13.96 5.58 0.68
C LYS A 282 13.94 4.98 2.10
N TYR A 283 12.76 4.80 2.68
CA TYR A 283 12.60 4.17 4.00
C TYR A 283 12.52 2.65 3.89
N PHE A 284 11.96 2.14 2.80
CA PHE A 284 11.85 0.72 2.52
C PHE A 284 13.21 0.03 2.39
N THR A 285 14.14 0.61 1.62
CA THR A 285 15.48 0.07 1.45
C THR A 285 16.28 -0.01 2.75
N LYS A 286 16.04 0.91 3.70
CA LYS A 286 16.66 0.87 5.03
C LYS A 286 16.02 -0.15 5.97
N GLY A 287 14.70 -0.33 5.91
CA GLY A 287 13.97 -1.29 6.76
C GLY A 287 14.24 -2.75 6.39
N VAL A 288 14.30 -3.06 5.10
CA VAL A 288 14.58 -4.42 4.61
C VAL A 288 16.03 -4.85 4.89
N MET A 289 17.00 -3.92 4.84
CA MET A 289 18.39 -4.23 5.19
C MET A 289 18.57 -4.58 6.67
N VAL A 290 17.78 -4.03 7.58
CA VAL A 290 17.83 -4.40 9.00
C VAL A 290 17.36 -5.84 9.21
N LEU A 291 16.36 -6.30 8.45
CA LEU A 291 15.88 -7.69 8.49
C LEU A 291 16.89 -8.68 7.90
N SER A 292 17.66 -8.29 6.89
CA SER A 292 18.68 -9.17 6.27
C SER A 292 19.96 -9.31 7.10
N LEU A 293 20.26 -8.35 7.99
CA LEU A 293 21.40 -8.40 8.90
C LEU A 293 21.16 -9.30 10.13
N ILE A 294 19.91 -9.70 10.39
CA ILE A 294 19.55 -10.61 11.50
C ILE A 294 19.78 -12.08 11.10
N HIS A 295 19.99 -12.38 9.82
CA HIS A 295 20.23 -13.74 9.29
C HIS A 295 21.70 -14.05 8.97
N ILE A 296 22.65 -13.21 9.36
CA ILE A 296 24.09 -13.47 9.38
C ILE A 296 24.57 -13.42 10.84
#